data_5b7ba24442948d4039e712ed45177a15
#
_entry.id   5b7ba24442948d4039e712ed45177a15
#
_cell.length_a   1.000
_cell.length_b   1.000
_cell.length_c   1.000
_cell.angle_alpha   90.00
_cell.angle_beta   90.00
_cell.angle_gamma   90.00
#
_symmetry.space_group_name_H-M   'P 1'
#
loop_
_entity.id
_entity.type
_entity.pdbx_description
1 polymer ?
#
loop_
_entity_poly.entity_id
_entity_poly.type
_entity_poly.pdbx_seq_one_letter_code
_entity_poly.pdbx_strand_id
1 'polypeptide(L)'
;MKHLILALAAAVSVSAADVNSHLGLQMYSLRVTTKTSGWAAGLDQAKALGFTNIEAGGLTAGMTGEAYKAAVESRGLSLVSYGFGYERLTRDIAGAVAEAKSVGVKYVMVAWVPHEEGKPFTDELARKTAADFNAWGAAFKAAGIQFTYHPHGYEFRPDAGGDSPFKILMRETNPEYVNFEMDVFWIVYAGQDPVKLMAQYPDRWLMVHIKDVRKGVPTGLYSGKAPAIDDVAVGTGQVVWPSVLTEAKAIGVRWYFIEDESDFPDTHLPLSLAYVKSLGL
;
A
#
# COMPACT_ATOMS: atom_id res chain seq x y z
N MET A 1 -0.96 55.23 -4.55
CA MET A 1 0.10 54.31 -4.15
C MET A 1 -0.55 52.96 -3.86
N LYS A 2 -0.42 52.00 -4.78
CA LYS A 2 -0.98 50.64 -4.62
C LYS A 2 0.12 49.74 -4.01
N HIS A 3 -0.08 49.28 -2.76
CA HIS A 3 0.82 48.35 -2.14
C HIS A 3 0.55 46.95 -2.69
N LEU A 4 1.50 46.42 -3.42
CA LEU A 4 1.52 45.04 -3.90
C LEU A 4 2.00 44.17 -2.73
N ILE A 5 1.13 43.39 -2.13
CA ILE A 5 1.50 42.39 -1.11
C ILE A 5 1.94 41.13 -1.88
N LEU A 6 3.25 40.91 -1.90
CA LEU A 6 3.82 39.65 -2.41
C LEU A 6 3.65 38.60 -1.31
N ALA A 7 2.72 37.68 -1.52
CA ALA A 7 2.62 36.47 -0.68
C ALA A 7 3.75 35.52 -1.07
N LEU A 8 4.74 35.41 -0.18
CA LEU A 8 5.82 34.41 -0.28
C LEU A 8 5.23 33.07 0.12
N ALA A 9 4.92 32.21 -0.83
CA ALA A 9 4.60 30.81 -0.55
C ALA A 9 5.90 30.12 -0.12
N ALA A 10 6.01 29.82 1.17
CA ALA A 10 7.08 28.98 1.67
C ALA A 10 6.83 27.55 1.17
N ALA A 11 7.61 27.12 0.20
CA ALA A 11 7.71 25.73 -0.16
C ALA A 11 8.31 24.97 1.03
N VAL A 12 7.48 24.23 1.75
CA VAL A 12 7.96 23.26 2.73
C VAL A 12 8.61 22.15 1.92
N SER A 13 9.93 22.15 1.85
CA SER A 13 10.67 21.01 1.33
C SER A 13 10.47 19.83 2.28
N VAL A 14 9.56 18.94 1.93
CA VAL A 14 9.46 17.64 2.60
C VAL A 14 10.75 16.90 2.24
N SER A 15 11.62 16.72 3.23
CA SER A 15 12.80 15.86 3.04
C SER A 15 12.32 14.47 2.64
N ALA A 16 12.86 13.96 1.52
CA ALA A 16 12.58 12.60 1.11
C ALA A 16 12.94 11.63 2.24
N ALA A 17 12.02 10.73 2.59
CA ALA A 17 12.23 9.76 3.64
C ALA A 17 13.37 8.81 3.23
N ASP A 18 14.27 8.52 4.18
CA ASP A 18 15.23 7.43 4.03
C ASP A 18 14.46 6.11 3.99
N VAL A 19 14.63 5.35 2.91
CA VAL A 19 13.93 4.07 2.70
C VAL A 19 14.13 3.14 3.90
N ASN A 20 15.35 3.04 4.41
CA ASN A 20 15.68 2.13 5.49
C ASN A 20 14.99 2.48 6.83
N SER A 21 14.83 3.76 7.12
CA SER A 21 14.17 4.23 8.36
C SER A 21 12.64 4.13 8.28
N HIS A 22 12.08 4.09 7.05
CA HIS A 22 10.65 3.99 6.78
C HIS A 22 10.25 2.64 6.17
N LEU A 23 11.10 1.62 6.37
CA LEU A 23 10.86 0.26 5.92
C LEU A 23 10.05 -0.52 6.95
N GLY A 24 9.03 -1.21 6.51
CA GLY A 24 8.16 -2.06 7.33
C GLY A 24 7.85 -3.40 6.66
N LEU A 25 7.03 -4.19 7.33
CA LEU A 25 6.49 -5.46 6.85
C LEU A 25 4.98 -5.34 6.66
N GLN A 26 4.48 -5.76 5.49
CA GLN A 26 3.05 -6.06 5.33
C GLN A 26 2.75 -7.40 5.99
N MET A 27 1.89 -7.38 7.02
CA MET A 27 1.63 -8.54 7.89
C MET A 27 0.90 -9.70 7.19
N TYR A 28 0.32 -9.47 6.03
CA TYR A 28 -0.26 -10.55 5.21
C TYR A 28 0.79 -11.58 4.78
N SER A 29 2.05 -11.17 4.70
CA SER A 29 3.20 -12.08 4.49
C SER A 29 3.25 -13.18 5.54
N LEU A 30 2.79 -12.92 6.76
CA LEU A 30 2.75 -13.86 7.88
C LEU A 30 1.34 -14.46 8.12
N ARG A 31 0.48 -14.45 7.06
CA ARG A 31 -0.90 -14.94 7.12
C ARG A 31 -1.02 -16.39 7.62
N VAL A 32 -0.06 -17.26 7.27
CA VAL A 32 -0.05 -18.66 7.72
C VAL A 32 0.19 -18.73 9.23
N THR A 33 1.23 -18.09 9.74
CA THR A 33 1.52 -18.02 11.18
C THR A 33 0.36 -17.39 11.96
N THR A 34 -0.17 -16.29 11.45
CA THR A 34 -1.32 -15.60 12.08
C THR A 34 -2.54 -16.49 12.13
N LYS A 35 -2.82 -17.26 11.07
CA LYS A 35 -3.96 -18.17 11.00
C LYS A 35 -3.80 -19.40 11.92
N THR A 36 -2.60 -19.97 12.01
CA THR A 36 -2.33 -21.22 12.72
C THR A 36 -2.01 -21.03 14.20
N SER A 37 -1.31 -19.93 14.54
CA SER A 37 -0.77 -19.68 15.89
C SER A 37 -1.29 -18.37 16.51
N GLY A 38 -2.14 -17.65 15.80
CA GLY A 38 -2.74 -16.39 16.24
C GLY A 38 -1.92 -15.16 15.86
N TRP A 39 -2.58 -14.01 15.91
CA TRP A 39 -2.01 -12.71 15.51
C TRP A 39 -0.77 -12.31 16.36
N ALA A 40 -0.74 -12.69 17.65
CA ALA A 40 0.39 -12.39 18.53
C ALA A 40 1.67 -13.09 18.06
N ALA A 41 1.56 -14.35 17.60
CA ALA A 41 2.68 -15.09 17.02
C ALA A 41 3.19 -14.42 15.72
N GLY A 42 2.29 -13.89 14.90
CA GLY A 42 2.68 -13.09 13.72
C GLY A 42 3.49 -11.84 14.08
N LEU A 43 3.09 -11.11 15.13
CA LEU A 43 3.85 -9.97 15.63
C LEU A 43 5.22 -10.38 16.19
N ASP A 44 5.29 -11.47 16.94
CA ASP A 44 6.55 -12.02 17.47
C ASP A 44 7.49 -12.41 16.32
N GLN A 45 6.96 -13.03 15.26
CA GLN A 45 7.73 -13.39 14.07
C GLN A 45 8.21 -12.15 13.31
N ALA A 46 7.37 -11.12 13.09
CA ALA A 46 7.78 -9.87 12.47
C ALA A 46 8.95 -9.22 13.21
N LYS A 47 8.88 -9.20 14.55
CA LYS A 47 9.97 -8.73 15.41
C LYS A 47 11.23 -9.56 15.28
N ALA A 48 11.11 -10.89 15.29
CA ALA A 48 12.24 -11.81 15.15
C ALA A 48 12.95 -11.68 13.80
N LEU A 49 12.19 -11.37 12.72
CA LEU A 49 12.73 -11.07 11.40
C LEU A 49 13.46 -9.72 11.31
N GLY A 50 13.39 -8.89 12.36
CA GLY A 50 14.11 -7.62 12.45
C GLY A 50 13.35 -6.40 11.92
N PHE A 51 12.04 -6.51 11.72
CA PHE A 51 11.18 -5.38 11.42
C PHE A 51 10.86 -4.56 12.68
N THR A 52 10.64 -3.27 12.48
CA THR A 52 10.22 -2.33 13.54
C THR A 52 8.91 -1.63 13.18
N ASN A 53 8.58 -1.57 11.89
CA ASN A 53 7.35 -0.98 11.40
C ASN A 53 6.52 -2.07 10.72
N ILE A 54 5.21 -1.99 10.85
CA ILE A 54 4.29 -2.92 10.22
C ILE A 54 3.10 -2.19 9.58
N GLU A 55 2.61 -2.78 8.51
CA GLU A 55 1.27 -2.56 8.00
C GLU A 55 0.45 -3.81 8.28
N ALA A 56 -0.75 -3.65 8.85
CA ALA A 56 -1.62 -4.76 9.20
C ALA A 56 -3.07 -4.40 8.89
N GLY A 57 -3.99 -5.30 9.03
CA GLY A 57 -5.41 -5.05 8.82
C GLY A 57 -6.29 -5.96 9.64
N GLY A 58 -7.50 -5.44 9.97
CA GLY A 58 -8.54 -6.19 10.63
C GLY A 58 -8.22 -6.59 12.08
N LEU A 59 -9.02 -6.12 13.03
CA LEU A 59 -8.97 -6.63 14.39
C LEU A 59 -9.56 -8.05 14.45
N THR A 60 -8.94 -8.92 15.23
CA THR A 60 -9.53 -10.21 15.56
C THR A 60 -10.80 -10.00 16.40
N ALA A 61 -11.79 -10.85 16.19
CA ALA A 61 -13.05 -10.78 16.94
C ALA A 61 -12.80 -10.74 18.47
N GLY A 62 -13.42 -9.76 19.14
CA GLY A 62 -13.29 -9.53 20.57
C GLY A 62 -12.06 -8.73 21.01
N MET A 63 -11.19 -8.29 20.07
CA MET A 63 -10.04 -7.43 20.38
C MET A 63 -10.42 -5.96 20.21
N THR A 64 -10.01 -5.10 21.14
CA THR A 64 -10.10 -3.65 20.97
C THR A 64 -8.86 -3.10 20.26
N GLY A 65 -9.00 -1.94 19.61
CA GLY A 65 -7.87 -1.29 18.94
C GLY A 65 -6.77 -0.92 19.91
N GLU A 66 -7.11 -0.49 21.12
CA GLU A 66 -6.15 -0.16 22.18
C GLU A 66 -5.37 -1.38 22.65
N ALA A 67 -6.03 -2.55 22.78
CA ALA A 67 -5.37 -3.78 23.14
C ALA A 67 -4.40 -4.24 22.03
N TYR A 68 -4.81 -4.12 20.76
CA TYR A 68 -3.95 -4.42 19.63
C TYR A 68 -2.74 -3.48 19.57
N LYS A 69 -2.97 -2.18 19.69
CA LYS A 69 -1.91 -1.17 19.75
C LYS A 69 -0.90 -1.48 20.86
N ALA A 70 -1.38 -1.71 22.08
CA ALA A 70 -0.51 -2.06 23.22
C ALA A 70 0.33 -3.32 22.96
N ALA A 71 -0.26 -4.33 22.32
CA ALA A 71 0.45 -5.55 21.96
C ALA A 71 1.54 -5.35 20.90
N VAL A 72 1.29 -4.49 19.90
CA VAL A 72 2.29 -4.08 18.90
C VAL A 72 3.44 -3.32 19.57
N GLU A 73 3.12 -2.30 20.38
CA GLU A 73 4.08 -1.44 21.04
C GLU A 73 4.92 -2.20 22.09
N SER A 74 4.35 -3.17 22.82
CA SER A 74 5.09 -4.00 23.80
C SER A 74 6.19 -4.85 23.17
N ARG A 75 6.12 -5.08 21.86
CA ARG A 75 7.16 -5.78 21.07
C ARG A 75 8.17 -4.83 20.46
N GLY A 76 8.05 -3.51 20.67
CA GLY A 76 8.85 -2.48 20.01
C GLY A 76 8.57 -2.40 18.52
N LEU A 77 7.35 -2.74 18.11
CA LEU A 77 6.83 -2.53 16.76
C LEU A 77 6.01 -1.24 16.72
N SER A 78 5.91 -0.65 15.53
CA SER A 78 5.03 0.49 15.23
C SER A 78 4.03 0.09 14.16
N LEU A 79 2.73 0.21 14.46
CA LEU A 79 1.69 0.06 13.46
C LEU A 79 1.57 1.39 12.67
N VAL A 80 1.98 1.35 11.43
CA VAL A 80 2.06 2.53 10.55
C VAL A 80 0.78 2.71 9.75
N SER A 81 0.34 1.63 9.12
CA SER A 81 -0.82 1.61 8.22
C SER A 81 -1.74 0.45 8.58
N TYR A 82 -3.04 0.64 8.30
CA TYR A 82 -4.08 -0.30 8.69
C TYR A 82 -5.10 -0.51 7.56
N GLY A 83 -5.21 -1.76 7.11
CA GLY A 83 -6.09 -2.17 6.01
C GLY A 83 -7.54 -2.38 6.43
N PHE A 84 -8.46 -1.88 5.61
CA PHE A 84 -9.90 -2.14 5.72
C PHE A 84 -10.41 -2.83 4.46
N GLY A 85 -11.37 -3.74 4.60
CA GLY A 85 -12.13 -4.24 3.46
C GLY A 85 -13.10 -3.19 2.92
N TYR A 86 -13.31 -3.17 1.61
CA TYR A 86 -14.21 -2.25 0.91
C TYR A 86 -15.64 -2.29 1.49
N GLU A 87 -16.20 -3.48 1.71
CA GLU A 87 -17.54 -3.64 2.27
C GLU A 87 -17.63 -3.13 3.72
N ARG A 88 -16.54 -3.19 4.49
CA ARG A 88 -16.49 -2.64 5.85
C ARG A 88 -16.67 -1.13 5.82
N LEU A 89 -15.96 -0.43 4.92
CA LEU A 89 -16.07 1.02 4.76
C LEU A 89 -17.42 1.44 4.20
N THR A 90 -17.94 0.70 3.22
CA THR A 90 -19.28 0.93 2.66
C THR A 90 -20.37 0.83 3.72
N ARG A 91 -20.25 -0.15 4.63
CA ARG A 91 -21.26 -0.42 5.64
C ARG A 91 -21.21 0.56 6.81
N ASP A 92 -20.00 0.93 7.25
CA ASP A 92 -19.82 1.70 8.49
C ASP A 92 -18.49 2.47 8.50
N ILE A 93 -18.44 3.55 7.76
CA ILE A 93 -17.24 4.42 7.71
C ILE A 93 -16.96 5.08 9.07
N ALA A 94 -17.99 5.44 9.84
CA ALA A 94 -17.81 6.08 11.14
C ALA A 94 -17.13 5.12 12.14
N GLY A 95 -17.58 3.87 12.20
CA GLY A 95 -16.95 2.84 13.00
C GLY A 95 -15.52 2.53 12.55
N ALA A 96 -15.25 2.52 11.23
CA ALA A 96 -13.90 2.33 10.71
C ALA A 96 -12.96 3.49 11.10
N VAL A 97 -13.43 4.74 11.06
CA VAL A 97 -12.66 5.90 11.54
C VAL A 97 -12.37 5.78 13.05
N ALA A 98 -13.36 5.35 13.84
CA ALA A 98 -13.17 5.14 15.28
C ALA A 98 -12.16 4.02 15.56
N GLU A 99 -12.22 2.91 14.80
CA GLU A 99 -11.27 1.80 14.87
C GLU A 99 -9.84 2.26 14.51
N ALA A 100 -9.65 2.96 13.40
CA ALA A 100 -8.35 3.50 13.00
C ALA A 100 -7.74 4.43 14.06
N LYS A 101 -8.58 5.25 14.72
CA LYS A 101 -8.13 6.08 15.85
C LYS A 101 -7.72 5.26 17.06
N SER A 102 -8.45 4.20 17.38
CA SER A 102 -8.17 3.35 18.55
C SER A 102 -6.88 2.55 18.40
N VAL A 103 -6.56 2.09 17.19
CA VAL A 103 -5.26 1.48 16.89
C VAL A 103 -4.13 2.52 16.71
N GLY A 104 -4.47 3.81 16.57
CA GLY A 104 -3.52 4.92 16.57
C GLY A 104 -2.77 5.15 15.27
N VAL A 105 -3.27 4.64 14.13
CA VAL A 105 -2.61 4.77 12.83
C VAL A 105 -2.78 6.16 12.21
N LYS A 106 -1.86 6.50 11.31
CA LYS A 106 -1.90 7.70 10.47
C LYS A 106 -2.32 7.42 9.04
N TYR A 107 -2.25 6.17 8.62
CA TYR A 107 -2.57 5.73 7.27
C TYR A 107 -3.55 4.57 7.32
N VAL A 108 -4.49 4.58 6.41
CA VAL A 108 -5.41 3.45 6.18
C VAL A 108 -5.40 3.08 4.72
N MET A 109 -5.61 1.81 4.43
CA MET A 109 -5.51 1.26 3.10
C MET A 109 -6.72 0.40 2.77
N VAL A 110 -7.15 0.42 1.50
CA VAL A 110 -8.04 -0.56 0.88
C VAL A 110 -7.29 -1.19 -0.29
N ALA A 111 -7.17 -2.53 -0.29
CA ALA A 111 -6.40 -3.25 -1.30
C ALA A 111 -7.28 -3.91 -2.38
N TRP A 112 -8.57 -4.05 -2.14
CA TRP A 112 -9.45 -4.78 -3.05
C TRP A 112 -10.79 -4.10 -3.21
N VAL A 113 -11.20 -3.88 -4.47
CA VAL A 113 -12.55 -3.47 -4.83
C VAL A 113 -13.32 -4.69 -5.31
N PRO A 114 -14.44 -5.06 -4.68
CA PRO A 114 -15.24 -6.21 -5.11
C PRO A 114 -15.73 -6.06 -6.55
N HIS A 115 -15.47 -7.07 -7.34
CA HIS A 115 -15.96 -7.21 -8.71
C HIS A 115 -16.11 -8.69 -9.05
N GLU A 116 -16.89 -8.98 -10.09
CA GLU A 116 -17.14 -10.36 -10.53
C GLU A 116 -15.84 -10.98 -11.07
N GLU A 117 -15.47 -12.14 -10.53
CA GLU A 117 -14.26 -12.86 -10.94
C GLU A 117 -14.26 -13.16 -12.44
N GLY A 118 -13.13 -12.92 -13.09
CA GLY A 118 -12.98 -13.09 -14.53
C GLY A 118 -13.65 -12.02 -15.40
N LYS A 119 -14.40 -11.09 -14.81
CA LYS A 119 -14.95 -9.93 -15.50
C LYS A 119 -14.01 -8.73 -15.41
N PRO A 120 -14.07 -7.82 -16.39
CA PRO A 120 -13.33 -6.57 -16.31
C PRO A 120 -13.77 -5.72 -15.12
N PHE A 121 -12.83 -5.04 -14.50
CA PHE A 121 -13.11 -3.89 -13.64
C PHE A 121 -13.52 -2.73 -14.57
N THR A 122 -14.83 -2.43 -14.60
CA THR A 122 -15.40 -1.53 -15.63
C THR A 122 -15.18 -0.06 -15.27
N ASP A 123 -15.30 0.81 -16.27
CA ASP A 123 -15.28 2.27 -16.09
C ASP A 123 -16.37 2.77 -15.14
N GLU A 124 -17.57 2.18 -15.23
CA GLU A 124 -18.68 2.50 -14.33
C GLU A 124 -18.32 2.16 -12.87
N LEU A 125 -17.75 0.97 -12.65
CA LEU A 125 -17.30 0.56 -11.34
C LEU A 125 -16.14 1.46 -10.84
N ALA A 126 -15.23 1.85 -11.72
CA ALA A 126 -14.15 2.78 -11.37
C ALA A 126 -14.67 4.15 -10.92
N ARG A 127 -15.69 4.71 -11.61
CA ARG A 127 -16.33 5.98 -11.19
C ARG A 127 -17.05 5.85 -9.86
N LYS A 128 -17.80 4.75 -9.67
CA LYS A 128 -18.43 4.47 -8.37
C LYS A 128 -17.37 4.37 -7.26
N THR A 129 -16.30 3.63 -7.52
CA THR A 129 -15.18 3.45 -6.59
C THR A 129 -14.50 4.80 -6.26
N ALA A 130 -14.28 5.65 -7.24
CA ALA A 130 -13.72 6.99 -7.01
C ALA A 130 -14.61 7.85 -6.11
N ALA A 131 -15.94 7.79 -6.31
CA ALA A 131 -16.90 8.48 -5.45
C ALA A 131 -16.85 7.94 -3.99
N ASP A 132 -16.81 6.62 -3.81
CA ASP A 132 -16.70 5.99 -2.50
C ASP A 132 -15.36 6.39 -1.81
N PHE A 133 -14.25 6.31 -2.54
CA PHE A 133 -12.93 6.71 -2.02
C PHE A 133 -12.89 8.18 -1.61
N ASN A 134 -13.51 9.07 -2.39
CA ASN A 134 -13.64 10.48 -2.02
C ASN A 134 -14.42 10.66 -0.72
N ALA A 135 -15.53 9.96 -0.55
CA ALA A 135 -16.31 10.02 0.67
C ALA A 135 -15.55 9.48 1.90
N TRP A 136 -14.89 8.34 1.75
CA TRP A 136 -14.10 7.73 2.84
C TRP A 136 -12.84 8.54 3.15
N GLY A 137 -12.11 8.97 2.12
CA GLY A 137 -10.92 9.78 2.28
C GLY A 137 -11.21 11.09 3.01
N ALA A 138 -12.34 11.75 2.71
CA ALA A 138 -12.77 12.95 3.43
C ALA A 138 -13.07 12.64 4.91
N ALA A 139 -13.72 11.52 5.22
CA ALA A 139 -14.02 11.10 6.59
C ALA A 139 -12.75 10.81 7.39
N PHE A 140 -11.80 10.07 6.82
CA PHE A 140 -10.50 9.79 7.44
C PHE A 140 -9.66 11.07 7.60
N LYS A 141 -9.62 11.95 6.58
CA LYS A 141 -8.92 13.24 6.65
C LYS A 141 -9.43 14.11 7.79
N ALA A 142 -10.74 14.17 7.98
CA ALA A 142 -11.35 14.91 9.10
C ALA A 142 -10.90 14.38 10.47
N ALA A 143 -10.46 13.13 10.55
CA ALA A 143 -9.86 12.51 11.72
C ALA A 143 -8.34 12.61 11.80
N GLY A 144 -7.69 13.27 10.84
CA GLY A 144 -6.23 13.40 10.74
C GLY A 144 -5.53 12.12 10.23
N ILE A 145 -6.25 11.29 9.47
CA ILE A 145 -5.78 10.02 8.91
C ILE A 145 -5.76 10.13 7.39
N GLN A 146 -4.72 9.60 6.74
CA GLN A 146 -4.59 9.56 5.29
C GLN A 146 -5.19 8.25 4.75
N PHE A 147 -6.02 8.37 3.72
CA PHE A 147 -6.59 7.20 3.02
C PHE A 147 -5.76 6.89 1.77
N THR A 148 -5.47 5.60 1.56
CA THR A 148 -4.78 5.09 0.38
C THR A 148 -5.56 3.95 -0.28
N TYR A 149 -5.45 3.88 -1.58
CA TYR A 149 -5.88 2.72 -2.36
C TYR A 149 -4.66 1.97 -2.90
N HIS A 150 -4.68 0.66 -2.77
CA HIS A 150 -3.64 -0.25 -3.22
C HIS A 150 -4.13 -1.02 -4.47
N PRO A 151 -3.72 -0.62 -5.69
CA PRO A 151 -4.11 -1.29 -6.93
C PRO A 151 -3.54 -2.70 -7.04
N HIS A 152 -4.36 -3.63 -7.54
CA HIS A 152 -3.99 -5.05 -7.75
C HIS A 152 -3.78 -5.43 -9.22
N GLY A 153 -3.63 -4.44 -10.12
CA GLY A 153 -3.33 -4.68 -11.53
C GLY A 153 -4.55 -4.80 -12.44
N TYR A 154 -5.71 -5.23 -11.94
CA TYR A 154 -6.92 -5.36 -12.74
C TYR A 154 -7.47 -4.00 -13.23
N GLU A 155 -7.13 -2.92 -12.56
CA GLU A 155 -7.49 -1.54 -12.91
C GLU A 155 -6.80 -1.05 -14.18
N PHE A 156 -5.69 -1.68 -14.56
CA PHE A 156 -4.89 -1.30 -15.73
C PHE A 156 -5.36 -1.93 -17.03
N ARG A 157 -6.36 -2.82 -16.99
CA ARG A 157 -6.89 -3.44 -18.19
C ARG A 157 -7.46 -2.34 -19.10
N PRO A 158 -6.92 -2.18 -20.34
CA PRO A 158 -7.41 -1.15 -21.23
C PRO A 158 -8.81 -1.46 -21.72
N ASP A 159 -9.62 -0.42 -21.86
CA ASP A 159 -10.90 -0.47 -22.54
C ASP A 159 -10.74 -0.47 -24.07
N ALA A 160 -11.88 -0.44 -24.81
CA ALA A 160 -11.87 -0.38 -26.27
C ALA A 160 -11.28 0.95 -26.82
N GLY A 161 -11.22 2.00 -26.02
CA GLY A 161 -10.63 3.30 -26.37
C GLY A 161 -9.16 3.42 -26.01
N GLY A 162 -8.56 2.41 -25.36
CA GLY A 162 -7.18 2.43 -24.88
C GLY A 162 -7.00 3.22 -23.58
N ASP A 163 -8.09 3.59 -22.91
CA ASP A 163 -8.08 4.12 -21.54
C ASP A 163 -8.13 2.95 -20.53
N SER A 164 -8.01 3.24 -19.25
CA SER A 164 -8.12 2.22 -18.22
C SER A 164 -8.84 2.75 -16.98
N PRO A 165 -9.52 1.89 -16.23
CA PRO A 165 -10.14 2.23 -14.97
C PRO A 165 -9.19 2.91 -13.98
N PHE A 166 -7.90 2.56 -14.01
CA PHE A 166 -6.88 3.23 -13.19
C PHE A 166 -6.78 4.73 -13.48
N LYS A 167 -6.82 5.14 -14.76
CA LYS A 167 -6.80 6.56 -15.13
C LYS A 167 -8.06 7.29 -14.66
N ILE A 168 -9.21 6.61 -14.64
CA ILE A 168 -10.45 7.16 -14.07
C ILE A 168 -10.26 7.41 -12.56
N LEU A 169 -9.74 6.42 -11.81
CA LEU A 169 -9.44 6.59 -10.40
C LEU A 169 -8.50 7.77 -10.15
N MET A 170 -7.43 7.88 -10.93
CA MET A 170 -6.48 9.01 -10.81
C MET A 170 -7.13 10.36 -11.07
N ARG A 171 -8.02 10.46 -12.06
CA ARG A 171 -8.67 11.70 -12.46
C ARG A 171 -9.82 12.11 -11.54
N GLU A 172 -10.62 11.14 -11.07
CA GLU A 172 -11.87 11.40 -10.38
C GLU A 172 -11.77 11.32 -8.86
N THR A 173 -10.63 10.89 -8.31
CA THR A 173 -10.37 10.98 -6.87
C THR A 173 -9.68 12.28 -6.50
N ASN A 174 -10.08 12.87 -5.37
CA ASN A 174 -9.52 14.12 -4.89
C ASN A 174 -8.15 13.87 -4.20
N PRO A 175 -7.04 14.45 -4.73
CA PRO A 175 -5.70 14.24 -4.20
C PRO A 175 -5.48 14.79 -2.78
N GLU A 176 -6.37 15.65 -2.28
CA GLU A 176 -6.26 16.15 -0.92
C GLU A 176 -6.46 15.07 0.15
N TYR A 177 -7.21 14.02 -0.15
CA TYR A 177 -7.56 12.98 0.84
C TYR A 177 -7.62 11.56 0.30
N VAL A 178 -7.38 11.36 -1.00
CA VAL A 178 -7.22 10.03 -1.61
C VAL A 178 -5.83 9.93 -2.20
N ASN A 179 -5.02 9.05 -1.68
CA ASN A 179 -3.68 8.73 -2.17
C ASN A 179 -3.63 7.27 -2.59
N PHE A 180 -2.48 6.84 -3.09
CA PHE A 180 -2.27 5.47 -3.56
C PHE A 180 -1.06 4.84 -2.87
N GLU A 181 -1.13 3.54 -2.72
CA GLU A 181 -0.03 2.68 -2.32
C GLU A 181 0.33 1.80 -3.52
N MET A 182 1.53 1.92 -4.02
CA MET A 182 1.96 1.17 -5.19
C MET A 182 2.46 -0.22 -4.77
N ASP A 183 1.74 -1.27 -5.13
CA ASP A 183 2.34 -2.61 -5.13
C ASP A 183 3.09 -2.83 -6.44
N VAL A 184 4.41 -2.89 -6.36
CA VAL A 184 5.28 -2.99 -7.54
C VAL A 184 5.08 -4.31 -8.27
N PHE A 185 4.78 -5.41 -7.56
CA PHE A 185 4.46 -6.69 -8.17
C PHE A 185 3.26 -6.57 -9.10
N TRP A 186 2.14 -6.03 -8.61
CA TRP A 186 0.91 -5.92 -9.38
C TRP A 186 1.02 -4.92 -10.53
N ILE A 187 1.80 -3.86 -10.37
CA ILE A 187 2.09 -2.90 -11.45
C ILE A 187 2.84 -3.60 -12.59
N VAL A 188 3.93 -4.33 -12.27
CA VAL A 188 4.71 -5.06 -13.27
C VAL A 188 3.91 -6.21 -13.86
N TYR A 189 3.17 -6.95 -13.05
CA TYR A 189 2.31 -8.06 -13.48
C TYR A 189 1.25 -7.60 -14.50
N ALA A 190 0.70 -6.39 -14.30
CA ALA A 190 -0.20 -5.74 -15.24
C ALA A 190 0.50 -5.13 -16.48
N GLY A 191 1.82 -5.30 -16.62
CA GLY A 191 2.58 -4.80 -17.76
C GLY A 191 2.86 -3.30 -17.72
N GLN A 192 2.75 -2.68 -16.55
CA GLN A 192 3.09 -1.28 -16.36
C GLN A 192 4.53 -1.14 -15.85
N ASP A 193 5.12 0.04 -16.12
CA ASP A 193 6.44 0.42 -15.62
C ASP A 193 6.26 1.27 -14.34
N PRO A 194 6.67 0.79 -13.16
CA PRO A 194 6.46 1.50 -11.90
C PRO A 194 7.17 2.86 -11.87
N VAL A 195 8.35 2.99 -12.46
CA VAL A 195 9.11 4.25 -12.50
C VAL A 195 8.35 5.29 -13.32
N LYS A 196 7.88 4.90 -14.53
CA LYS A 196 7.09 5.80 -15.37
C LYS A 196 5.77 6.19 -14.72
N LEU A 197 5.12 5.24 -14.05
CA LEU A 197 3.84 5.48 -13.40
C LEU A 197 4.00 6.43 -12.20
N MET A 198 5.08 6.30 -11.43
CA MET A 198 5.44 7.25 -10.36
C MET A 198 5.70 8.65 -10.94
N ALA A 199 6.52 8.75 -11.98
CA ALA A 199 6.83 10.03 -12.63
C ALA A 199 5.60 10.69 -13.26
N GLN A 200 4.61 9.90 -13.73
CA GLN A 200 3.37 10.42 -14.30
C GLN A 200 2.43 11.03 -13.26
N TYR A 201 2.44 10.49 -12.03
CA TYR A 201 1.55 10.91 -10.93
C TYR A 201 2.34 11.12 -9.62
N PRO A 202 3.34 12.02 -9.59
CA PRO A 202 4.31 12.10 -8.49
C PRO A 202 3.67 12.45 -7.13
N ASP A 203 2.56 13.18 -7.13
CA ASP A 203 1.89 13.63 -5.91
C ASP A 203 0.82 12.66 -5.39
N ARG A 204 0.70 11.46 -6.00
CA ARG A 204 -0.37 10.52 -5.69
C ARG A 204 0.11 9.28 -4.91
N TRP A 205 1.39 8.95 -4.99
CA TRP A 205 1.96 7.76 -4.37
C TRP A 205 2.51 8.07 -2.98
N LEU A 206 1.84 7.56 -1.96
CA LEU A 206 2.18 7.81 -0.57
C LEU A 206 2.98 6.68 0.05
N MET A 207 2.70 5.47 -0.36
CA MET A 207 3.31 4.24 0.14
C MET A 207 3.64 3.29 -1.02
N VAL A 208 4.55 2.32 -0.75
CA VAL A 208 4.98 1.31 -1.73
C VAL A 208 5.06 -0.05 -1.06
N HIS A 209 4.45 -1.08 -1.67
CA HIS A 209 4.77 -2.47 -1.38
C HIS A 209 5.96 -2.92 -2.22
N ILE A 210 6.99 -3.36 -1.52
CA ILE A 210 8.22 -3.93 -2.09
C ILE A 210 8.00 -5.44 -2.21
N LYS A 211 7.53 -5.86 -3.39
CA LYS A 211 7.17 -7.24 -3.73
C LYS A 211 7.63 -7.56 -5.14
N ASP A 212 8.36 -8.65 -5.33
CA ASP A 212 9.09 -8.91 -6.59
C ASP A 212 8.46 -10.03 -7.40
N VAL A 213 8.47 -9.85 -8.71
CA VAL A 213 7.92 -10.81 -9.69
C VAL A 213 9.04 -11.72 -10.19
N ARG A 214 8.82 -13.04 -10.15
CA ARG A 214 9.75 -14.04 -10.67
C ARG A 214 10.15 -13.77 -12.11
N LYS A 215 11.41 -13.93 -12.42
CA LYS A 215 11.95 -13.76 -13.79
C LYS A 215 11.25 -14.67 -14.79
N GLY A 216 10.85 -14.09 -15.92
CA GLY A 216 10.20 -14.82 -17.01
C GLY A 216 8.67 -14.98 -16.84
N VAL A 217 8.07 -14.46 -15.78
CA VAL A 217 6.61 -14.38 -15.69
C VAL A 217 6.11 -13.41 -16.76
N PRO A 218 5.12 -13.81 -17.58
CA PRO A 218 4.50 -12.92 -18.55
C PRO A 218 3.83 -11.72 -17.84
N THR A 219 3.85 -10.57 -18.49
CA THR A 219 3.19 -9.36 -18.02
C THR A 219 1.97 -9.02 -18.87
N GLY A 220 1.17 -8.03 -18.46
CA GLY A 220 -0.11 -7.72 -19.10
C GLY A 220 -1.25 -8.60 -18.59
N LEU A 221 -1.14 -9.08 -17.35
CA LEU A 221 -2.13 -9.91 -16.69
C LEU A 221 -2.95 -9.05 -15.71
N TYR A 222 -4.26 -9.07 -15.85
CA TYR A 222 -5.18 -8.16 -15.16
C TYR A 222 -6.14 -8.90 -14.23
N SER A 223 -5.70 -10.01 -13.62
CA SER A 223 -6.56 -10.83 -12.76
C SER A 223 -6.64 -10.35 -11.31
N GLY A 224 -5.65 -9.57 -10.85
CA GLY A 224 -5.45 -9.28 -9.43
C GLY A 224 -5.10 -10.54 -8.61
N LYS A 225 -4.77 -11.64 -9.28
CA LYS A 225 -4.38 -12.92 -8.67
C LYS A 225 -3.17 -13.49 -9.39
N ALA A 226 -2.22 -14.02 -8.65
CA ALA A 226 -1.01 -14.67 -9.18
C ALA A 226 -0.77 -16.00 -8.45
N PRO A 227 -0.14 -16.98 -9.12
CA PRO A 227 0.39 -18.14 -8.43
C PRO A 227 1.43 -17.74 -7.37
N ALA A 228 1.42 -18.36 -6.20
CA ALA A 228 2.38 -18.07 -5.12
C ALA A 228 3.85 -18.19 -5.56
N ILE A 229 4.14 -19.06 -6.54
CA ILE A 229 5.48 -19.25 -7.10
C ILE A 229 5.98 -18.05 -7.92
N ASP A 230 5.11 -17.13 -8.31
CA ASP A 230 5.49 -15.93 -9.07
C ASP A 230 5.97 -14.80 -8.15
N ASP A 231 5.71 -14.89 -6.86
CA ASP A 231 6.26 -14.02 -5.83
C ASP A 231 7.58 -14.60 -5.32
N VAL A 232 8.64 -13.80 -5.33
CA VAL A 232 10.00 -14.24 -4.98
C VAL A 232 10.69 -13.21 -4.09
N ALA A 233 11.75 -13.64 -3.40
CA ALA A 233 12.55 -12.74 -2.59
C ALA A 233 13.00 -11.50 -3.40
N VAL A 234 12.80 -10.32 -2.84
CA VAL A 234 13.10 -9.03 -3.46
C VAL A 234 14.56 -8.96 -3.93
N GLY A 235 14.77 -8.54 -5.16
CA GLY A 235 16.07 -8.49 -5.82
C GLY A 235 16.44 -9.77 -6.58
N THR A 236 15.66 -10.83 -6.46
CA THR A 236 15.87 -12.06 -7.25
C THR A 236 14.96 -12.15 -8.48
N GLY A 237 13.90 -11.33 -8.51
CA GLY A 237 12.91 -11.26 -9.57
C GLY A 237 13.32 -10.38 -10.76
N GLN A 238 12.32 -9.89 -11.47
CA GLN A 238 12.52 -9.08 -12.68
C GLN A 238 12.41 -7.57 -12.44
N VAL A 239 12.08 -7.12 -11.22
CA VAL A 239 11.99 -5.69 -10.88
C VAL A 239 13.38 -5.07 -10.74
N VAL A 240 13.59 -3.90 -11.33
CA VAL A 240 14.85 -3.14 -11.19
C VAL A 240 14.74 -2.21 -9.97
N TRP A 241 14.87 -2.78 -8.79
CA TRP A 241 14.65 -2.13 -7.50
C TRP A 241 15.42 -0.83 -7.27
N PRO A 242 16.71 -0.71 -7.63
CA PRO A 242 17.41 0.56 -7.47
C PRO A 242 16.71 1.72 -8.15
N SER A 243 16.19 1.52 -9.37
CA SER A 243 15.47 2.55 -10.11
C SER A 243 14.12 2.87 -9.48
N VAL A 244 13.37 1.85 -9.06
CA VAL A 244 12.04 2.00 -8.42
C VAL A 244 12.16 2.78 -7.11
N LEU A 245 13.08 2.39 -6.22
CA LEU A 245 13.23 3.03 -4.91
C LEU A 245 13.84 4.43 -5.03
N THR A 246 14.73 4.66 -6.01
CA THR A 246 15.25 6.01 -6.29
C THR A 246 14.11 6.95 -6.72
N GLU A 247 13.25 6.51 -7.64
CA GLU A 247 12.10 7.32 -8.07
C GLU A 247 11.10 7.53 -6.93
N ALA A 248 10.75 6.48 -6.20
CA ALA A 248 9.85 6.57 -5.05
C ALA A 248 10.34 7.59 -4.01
N LYS A 249 11.64 7.57 -3.71
CA LYS A 249 12.27 8.57 -2.84
C LYS A 249 12.22 9.98 -3.42
N ALA A 250 12.49 10.13 -4.72
CA ALA A 250 12.50 11.42 -5.41
C ALA A 250 11.12 12.10 -5.39
N ILE A 251 10.03 11.34 -5.55
CA ILE A 251 8.66 11.86 -5.48
C ILE A 251 8.10 11.99 -4.06
N GLY A 252 8.86 11.59 -3.02
CA GLY A 252 8.50 11.77 -1.62
C GLY A 252 7.58 10.69 -1.04
N VAL A 253 7.66 9.45 -1.52
CA VAL A 253 7.03 8.28 -0.87
C VAL A 253 7.46 8.24 0.59
N ARG A 254 6.51 7.98 1.49
CA ARG A 254 6.72 8.08 2.93
C ARG A 254 6.99 6.76 3.61
N TRP A 255 6.41 5.65 3.10
CA TRP A 255 6.53 4.34 3.71
C TRP A 255 6.71 3.25 2.65
N TYR A 256 7.46 2.25 3.03
CA TYR A 256 7.84 1.12 2.20
C TYR A 256 7.60 -0.16 2.97
N PHE A 257 6.77 -1.07 2.46
CA PHE A 257 6.47 -2.33 3.14
C PHE A 257 6.93 -3.50 2.27
N ILE A 258 7.80 -4.34 2.82
CA ILE A 258 8.09 -5.62 2.18
C ILE A 258 6.86 -6.50 2.33
N GLU A 259 6.44 -7.11 1.23
CA GLU A 259 5.38 -8.12 1.22
C GLU A 259 5.85 -9.38 0.51
N ASP A 260 5.43 -10.54 1.00
CA ASP A 260 5.68 -11.85 0.41
C ASP A 260 4.41 -12.70 0.52
N GLU A 261 3.85 -13.07 -0.62
CA GLU A 261 2.70 -13.96 -0.70
C GLU A 261 3.06 -15.37 -1.18
N SER A 262 4.37 -15.66 -1.30
CA SER A 262 4.85 -17.00 -1.65
C SER A 262 4.55 -18.03 -0.56
N ASP A 263 4.89 -19.28 -0.85
CA ASP A 263 4.87 -20.37 0.12
C ASP A 263 6.10 -20.39 1.04
N PHE A 264 7.05 -19.43 0.86
CA PHE A 264 8.36 -19.43 1.52
C PHE A 264 8.70 -18.12 2.25
N PRO A 265 7.75 -17.47 2.97
CA PRO A 265 8.00 -16.16 3.57
C PRO A 265 9.15 -16.17 4.58
N ASP A 266 9.33 -17.27 5.31
CA ASP A 266 10.42 -17.41 6.30
C ASP A 266 11.83 -17.34 5.68
N THR A 267 11.95 -17.73 4.42
CA THR A 267 13.20 -17.66 3.64
C THR A 267 13.31 -16.34 2.89
N HIS A 268 12.23 -15.90 2.27
CA HIS A 268 12.23 -14.73 1.40
C HIS A 268 12.32 -13.42 2.17
N LEU A 269 11.60 -13.26 3.28
CA LEU A 269 11.57 -12.01 4.04
C LEU A 269 12.96 -11.57 4.55
N PRO A 270 13.78 -12.45 5.16
CA PRO A 270 15.14 -12.06 5.56
C PRO A 270 16.03 -11.65 4.39
N LEU A 271 15.92 -12.36 3.25
CA LEU A 271 16.69 -12.04 2.03
C LEU A 271 16.24 -10.69 1.46
N SER A 272 14.94 -10.47 1.36
CA SER A 272 14.34 -9.22 0.89
C SER A 272 14.76 -8.03 1.76
N LEU A 273 14.68 -8.19 3.08
CA LEU A 273 15.08 -7.14 4.03
C LEU A 273 16.59 -6.80 3.91
N ALA A 274 17.43 -7.84 3.82
CA ALA A 274 18.87 -7.66 3.65
C ALA A 274 19.20 -6.96 2.32
N TYR A 275 18.54 -7.37 1.23
CA TYR A 275 18.74 -6.77 -0.08
C TYR A 275 18.33 -5.29 -0.10
N VAL A 276 17.13 -4.94 0.37
CA VAL A 276 16.65 -3.54 0.40
C VAL A 276 17.59 -2.67 1.23
N LYS A 277 18.01 -3.13 2.41
CA LYS A 277 18.98 -2.42 3.25
C LYS A 277 20.34 -2.23 2.57
N SER A 278 20.76 -3.17 1.75
CA SER A 278 22.05 -3.09 1.04
C SER A 278 22.09 -2.02 -0.04
N LEU A 279 20.92 -1.54 -0.50
CA LEU A 279 20.85 -0.48 -1.51
C LEU A 279 21.25 0.89 -0.97
N GLY A 280 21.21 1.12 0.34
CA GLY A 280 21.70 2.36 0.99
C GLY A 280 20.89 3.61 0.62
N LEU A 281 19.59 3.47 0.39
CA LEU A 281 18.70 4.53 -0.11
C LEU A 281 17.97 5.29 1.01
#